data_3ef900d55f948b4bf2a51b349ae5531f
#
_entry.id   3ef900d55f948b4bf2a51b349ae5531f
#
_cell.length_a   1.000
_cell.length_b   1.000
_cell.length_c   1.000
_cell.angle_alpha   90.00
_cell.angle_beta   90.00
_cell.angle_gamma   90.00
#
_symmetry.space_group_name_H-M   'P 1'
#
loop_
_entity.id
_entity.type
_entity.pdbx_description
1 polymer ?
#
loop_
_entity_poly.entity_id
_entity_poly.type
_entity_poly.pdbx_seq_one_letter_code
_entity_poly.pdbx_strand_id
1 'polypeptide(L)'
;MLYKFKSRVTGDVIMLEPNGRRVLEIIGKAVAGAASPKGIVLPEQMPAAIAALEQAVLEEEAARAAAKQAALAKGVEPPQTETISLRQRTLPLLDMLRRCEQAGKEIVWNA
;
A
#
# COMPACT_ATOMS: atom_id res chain seq x y z
N MET A 1 -0.90 -16.93 -1.56
CA MET A 1 0.05 -16.54 -0.52
C MET A 1 -0.45 -15.28 0.16
N LEU A 2 -0.27 -15.18 1.46
CA LEU A 2 -0.68 -14.01 2.23
C LEU A 2 0.53 -13.27 2.78
N TYR A 3 0.43 -11.95 2.84
CA TYR A 3 1.39 -11.11 3.56
C TYR A 3 0.77 -10.69 4.88
N LYS A 4 1.43 -11.02 5.96
CA LYS A 4 0.96 -10.71 7.31
C LYS A 4 1.94 -9.74 7.97
N PHE A 5 1.50 -8.50 8.12
CA PHE A 5 2.30 -7.45 8.76
C PHE A 5 1.99 -7.43 10.25
N LYS A 6 3.02 -7.52 11.07
CA LYS A 6 2.90 -7.60 12.52
C LYS A 6 3.67 -6.48 13.20
N SER A 7 3.12 -5.96 14.29
CA SER A 7 3.80 -5.00 15.14
C SER A 7 3.46 -5.25 16.60
N ARG A 8 4.22 -4.61 17.49
CA ARG A 8 3.96 -4.68 18.94
C ARG A 8 2.94 -3.64 19.39
N VAL A 9 2.56 -2.73 18.51
CA VAL A 9 1.71 -1.57 18.81
C VAL A 9 0.28 -1.78 18.38
N THR A 10 0.09 -2.48 17.26
CA THR A 10 -1.21 -2.67 16.63
C THR A 10 -1.50 -4.15 16.39
N GLY A 11 -2.74 -4.46 16.03
CA GLY A 11 -3.08 -5.78 15.51
C GLY A 11 -2.45 -6.03 14.15
N ASP A 12 -2.50 -7.28 13.70
CA ASP A 12 -1.92 -7.68 12.41
C ASP A 12 -2.72 -7.11 11.24
N VAL A 13 -2.01 -6.78 10.17
CA VAL A 13 -2.61 -6.41 8.89
C VAL A 13 -2.30 -7.52 7.89
N ILE A 14 -3.32 -8.09 7.27
CA ILE A 14 -3.18 -9.21 6.35
C ILE A 14 -3.62 -8.76 4.95
N MET A 15 -2.80 -9.07 3.95
CA MET A 15 -3.08 -8.76 2.56
C MET A 15 -2.85 -9.99 1.68
N LEU A 16 -3.68 -10.14 0.64
CA LEU A 16 -3.43 -11.12 -0.41
C LEU A 16 -2.16 -10.75 -1.18
N GLU A 17 -1.51 -11.75 -1.78
CA GLU A 17 -0.23 -11.56 -2.45
C GLU A 17 -0.19 -10.39 -3.43
N PRO A 18 -1.15 -10.21 -4.35
CA PRO A 18 -1.07 -9.10 -5.29
C PRO A 18 -0.99 -7.74 -4.59
N ASN A 19 -1.76 -7.54 -3.53
CA ASN A 19 -1.79 -6.30 -2.79
C ASN A 19 -0.55 -6.11 -1.92
N GLY A 20 -0.17 -7.15 -1.20
CA GLY A 20 1.02 -7.12 -0.35
C GLY A 20 2.28 -6.88 -1.15
N ARG A 21 2.43 -7.56 -2.29
CA ARG A 21 3.55 -7.34 -3.20
C ARG A 21 3.60 -5.90 -3.69
N ARG A 22 2.46 -5.36 -4.12
CA ARG A 22 2.39 -3.98 -4.59
C ARG A 22 2.80 -2.99 -3.50
N VAL A 23 2.32 -3.19 -2.29
CA VAL A 23 2.70 -2.35 -1.15
C VAL A 23 4.20 -2.41 -0.91
N LEU A 24 4.79 -3.60 -0.91
CA LEU A 24 6.23 -3.77 -0.71
C LEU A 24 7.04 -3.12 -1.83
N GLU A 25 6.57 -3.18 -3.08
CA GLU A 25 7.21 -2.48 -4.19
C GLU A 25 7.16 -0.96 -3.99
N ILE A 26 6.01 -0.43 -3.59
CA ILE A 26 5.83 1.01 -3.36
C ILE A 26 6.79 1.52 -2.28
N ILE A 27 6.92 0.80 -1.18
CA ILE A 27 7.79 1.22 -0.07
C ILE A 27 9.25 0.83 -0.27
N GLY A 28 9.58 0.21 -1.41
CA GLY A 28 10.96 -0.11 -1.75
C GLY A 28 11.52 -1.36 -1.08
N LYS A 29 10.65 -2.26 -0.60
CA LYS A 29 11.05 -3.50 0.05
C LYS A 29 10.95 -4.73 -0.84
N ALA A 30 10.50 -4.58 -2.08
CA ALA A 30 10.46 -5.66 -3.05
C ALA A 30 11.44 -5.38 -4.18
N VAL A 31 12.17 -6.40 -4.58
CA VAL A 31 13.05 -6.34 -5.76
C VAL A 31 12.18 -6.64 -6.99
N ALA A 32 12.51 -6.06 -8.13
CA ALA A 32 11.77 -6.23 -9.37
C ALA A 32 11.46 -7.71 -9.66
N GLY A 33 10.17 -8.04 -9.72
CA GLY A 33 9.71 -9.39 -10.00
C GLY A 33 9.72 -10.37 -8.82
N ALA A 34 10.24 -9.97 -7.66
CA ALA A 34 10.31 -10.85 -6.50
C ALA A 34 10.17 -10.07 -5.21
N ALA A 35 9.07 -10.26 -4.51
CA ALA A 35 8.91 -9.74 -3.16
C ALA A 35 9.64 -10.64 -2.18
N SER A 36 10.31 -10.06 -1.18
CA SER A 36 10.89 -10.83 -0.09
C SER A 36 9.79 -11.59 0.64
N PRO A 37 9.96 -12.89 0.88
CA PRO A 37 8.94 -13.67 1.59
C PRO A 37 8.77 -13.21 3.03
N LYS A 38 9.77 -12.58 3.60
CA LYS A 38 9.71 -11.97 4.94
C LYS A 38 10.66 -10.79 5.00
N GLY A 39 10.40 -9.87 5.92
CA GLY A 39 11.26 -8.70 6.08
C GLY A 39 10.80 -7.81 7.22
N ILE A 40 11.39 -6.63 7.28
CA ILE A 40 11.18 -5.67 8.37
C ILE A 40 11.13 -4.24 7.84
N VAL A 41 10.27 -3.41 8.44
CA VAL A 41 10.28 -1.96 8.26
C VAL A 41 10.71 -1.35 9.60
N LEU A 42 11.84 -0.69 9.60
CA LEU A 42 12.37 -0.03 10.79
C LEU A 42 11.66 1.31 11.03
N PRO A 43 11.59 1.79 12.29
CA PRO A 43 10.93 3.07 12.58
C PRO A 43 11.46 4.24 11.75
N GLU A 44 12.77 4.31 11.54
CA GLU A 44 13.39 5.37 10.74
C GLU A 44 13.04 5.30 9.25
N GLN A 45 12.54 4.16 8.77
CA GLN A 45 12.11 3.98 7.39
C GLN A 45 10.63 4.32 7.18
N MET A 46 9.88 4.42 8.26
CA MET A 46 8.43 4.59 8.19
C MET A 46 7.98 5.92 7.58
N PRO A 47 8.61 7.07 7.85
CA PRO A 47 8.21 8.32 7.19
C PRO A 47 8.27 8.22 5.66
N ALA A 48 9.33 7.64 5.12
CA ALA A 48 9.46 7.46 3.67
C ALA A 48 8.43 6.47 3.14
N ALA A 49 8.16 5.38 3.87
CA ALA A 49 7.17 4.40 3.48
C ALA A 49 5.76 5.01 3.45
N ILE A 50 5.41 5.78 4.47
CA ILE A 50 4.12 6.49 4.52
C ILE A 50 3.99 7.44 3.33
N ALA A 51 5.01 8.26 3.09
CA ALA A 51 4.99 9.21 1.97
C ALA A 51 4.85 8.51 0.63
N ALA A 52 5.56 7.40 0.42
CA ALA A 52 5.48 6.63 -0.82
C ALA A 52 4.08 6.04 -1.04
N LEU A 53 3.46 5.50 0.00
CA LEU A 53 2.10 4.96 -0.08
C LEU A 53 1.08 6.05 -0.36
N GLU A 54 1.17 7.18 0.33
CA GLU A 54 0.27 8.31 0.10
C GLU A 54 0.40 8.85 -1.32
N GLN A 55 1.61 8.97 -1.83
CA GLN A 55 1.85 9.40 -3.20
C GLN A 55 1.26 8.43 -4.20
N ALA A 56 1.44 7.13 -4.00
CA ALA A 56 0.87 6.10 -4.89
C ALA A 56 -0.66 6.16 -4.91
N VAL A 57 -1.29 6.42 -3.75
CA VAL A 57 -2.74 6.60 -3.66
C VAL A 57 -3.20 7.80 -4.49
N LEU A 58 -2.50 8.93 -4.37
CA LEU A 58 -2.84 10.13 -5.13
C LEU A 58 -2.67 9.91 -6.64
N GLU A 59 -1.64 9.21 -7.05
CA GLU A 59 -1.40 8.87 -8.45
C GLU A 59 -2.51 7.99 -9.02
N GLU A 60 -2.96 6.99 -8.26
CA GLU A 60 -4.08 6.14 -8.68
C GLU A 60 -5.36 6.95 -8.82
N GLU A 61 -5.65 7.80 -7.85
CA GLU A 61 -6.86 8.63 -7.89
C GLU A 61 -6.84 9.59 -9.07
N ALA A 62 -5.69 10.18 -9.38
CA ALA A 62 -5.54 11.06 -10.53
C ALA A 62 -5.72 10.29 -11.85
N ALA A 63 -5.16 9.08 -11.95
CA ALA A 63 -5.33 8.25 -13.14
C ALA A 63 -6.78 7.85 -13.36
N ARG A 64 -7.51 7.51 -12.29
CA ARG A 64 -8.93 7.18 -12.38
C ARG A 64 -9.77 8.38 -12.83
N ALA A 65 -9.48 9.56 -12.29
CA ALA A 65 -10.17 10.77 -12.69
C ALA A 65 -9.91 11.12 -14.15
N ALA A 66 -8.67 10.99 -14.61
CA ALA A 66 -8.31 11.23 -16.00
C ALA A 66 -9.00 10.25 -16.96
N ALA A 67 -9.05 8.97 -16.59
CA ALA A 67 -9.73 7.95 -17.38
C ALA A 67 -11.24 8.22 -17.48
N LYS A 68 -11.85 8.65 -16.38
CA LYS A 68 -13.27 9.00 -16.35
C LYS A 68 -13.56 10.20 -17.27
N GLN A 69 -12.76 11.25 -17.19
CA GLN A 69 -12.92 12.43 -18.04
C GLN A 69 -12.71 12.12 -19.51
N ALA A 70 -11.71 11.31 -19.83
CA ALA A 70 -11.45 10.89 -21.21
C ALA A 70 -12.62 10.09 -21.77
N ALA A 71 -13.22 9.19 -20.99
CA ALA A 71 -14.39 8.43 -21.40
C ALA A 71 -15.59 9.34 -21.63
N LEU A 72 -15.83 10.29 -20.73
CA LEU A 72 -16.94 11.25 -20.87
C LEU A 72 -16.76 12.12 -22.14
N ALA A 73 -15.55 12.57 -22.41
CA ALA A 73 -15.25 13.37 -23.58
C ALA A 73 -15.50 12.60 -24.90
N LYS A 74 -15.32 11.28 -24.87
CA LYS A 74 -15.59 10.42 -26.04
C LYS A 74 -17.03 9.95 -26.11
N GLY A 75 -17.86 10.26 -25.10
CA GLY A 75 -19.24 9.83 -25.05
C GLY A 75 -19.41 8.35 -24.75
N VAL A 76 -18.44 7.71 -24.13
CA VAL A 76 -18.48 6.31 -23.74
C VAL A 76 -18.52 6.18 -22.22
N GLU A 77 -18.97 5.02 -21.73
CA GLU A 77 -18.96 4.78 -20.29
C GLU A 77 -17.52 4.68 -19.77
N PRO A 78 -17.23 5.24 -18.57
CA PRO A 78 -15.93 5.07 -17.97
C PRO A 78 -15.62 3.59 -17.74
N PRO A 79 -14.36 3.18 -17.87
CA PRO A 79 -13.99 1.80 -17.58
C PRO A 79 -14.32 1.47 -16.13
N GLN A 80 -14.91 0.30 -15.93
CA GLN A 80 -15.18 -0.18 -14.58
C GLN A 80 -13.87 -0.59 -13.93
N THR A 81 -13.50 0.11 -12.86
CA THR A 81 -12.34 -0.22 -12.08
C THR A 81 -12.74 -1.12 -10.92
N GLU A 82 -11.75 -1.72 -10.29
CA GLU A 82 -11.99 -2.52 -9.09
C GLU A 82 -12.78 -1.71 -8.05
N THR A 83 -13.64 -2.40 -7.32
CA THR A 83 -14.47 -1.79 -6.30
C THR A 83 -13.67 -1.25 -5.12
N ILE A 84 -12.50 -1.85 -4.83
CA ILE A 84 -11.65 -1.45 -3.71
C ILE A 84 -10.47 -0.65 -4.24
N SER A 85 -10.37 0.61 -3.79
CA SER A 85 -9.27 1.50 -4.18
C SER A 85 -7.98 1.17 -3.44
N LEU A 86 -6.87 1.65 -3.97
CA LEU A 86 -5.57 1.53 -3.29
C LEU A 86 -5.62 2.23 -1.93
N ARG A 87 -6.33 3.35 -1.81
CA ARG A 87 -6.52 4.05 -0.54
C ARG A 87 -7.15 3.13 0.51
N GLN A 88 -8.22 2.44 0.15
CA GLN A 88 -8.90 1.52 1.07
C GLN A 88 -8.03 0.35 1.45
N ARG A 89 -7.25 -0.18 0.51
CA ARG A 89 -6.37 -1.32 0.76
C ARG A 89 -5.19 -0.96 1.64
N THR A 90 -4.69 0.26 1.55
CA THR A 90 -3.50 0.69 2.29
C THR A 90 -3.82 1.36 3.63
N LEU A 91 -5.08 1.78 3.86
CA LEU A 91 -5.46 2.48 5.09
C LEU A 91 -5.02 1.76 6.37
N PRO A 92 -5.29 0.45 6.54
CA PRO A 92 -4.87 -0.24 7.76
C PRO A 92 -3.35 -0.25 7.94
N LEU A 93 -2.61 -0.42 6.85
CA LEU A 93 -1.16 -0.42 6.91
C LEU A 93 -0.59 0.97 7.16
N LEU A 94 -1.20 2.01 6.57
CA LEU A 94 -0.81 3.40 6.85
C LEU A 94 -1.01 3.74 8.32
N ASP A 95 -2.14 3.32 8.90
CA ASP A 95 -2.39 3.51 10.32
C ASP A 95 -1.35 2.79 11.18
N MET A 96 -1.03 1.55 10.83
CA MET A 96 0.01 0.77 11.49
C MET A 96 1.37 1.48 11.42
N LEU A 97 1.75 1.96 10.23
CA LEU A 97 3.01 2.68 10.03
C LEU A 97 3.09 3.93 10.91
N ARG A 98 2.03 4.73 10.95
CA ARG A 98 2.00 5.96 11.75
C ARG A 98 2.12 5.67 13.23
N ARG A 99 1.38 4.68 13.72
CA ARG A 99 1.42 4.30 15.14
C ARG A 99 2.77 3.72 15.53
N CYS A 100 3.35 2.90 14.69
CA CYS A 100 4.65 2.29 14.95
C CYS A 100 5.77 3.32 14.89
N GLU A 101 5.69 4.28 13.96
CA GLU A 101 6.64 5.40 13.91
C GLU A 101 6.62 6.19 15.21
N GLN A 102 5.44 6.57 15.69
CA GLN A 102 5.30 7.32 16.93
C GLN A 102 5.82 6.56 18.13
N ALA A 103 5.63 5.24 18.15
CA ALA A 103 6.09 4.40 19.26
C ALA A 103 7.54 3.95 19.13
N GLY A 104 8.17 4.18 17.98
CA GLY A 104 9.54 3.74 17.72
C GLY A 104 9.66 2.22 17.63
N LYS A 105 8.66 1.54 17.08
CA LYS A 105 8.61 0.08 16.96
C LYS A 105 8.60 -0.35 15.50
N GLU A 106 9.28 -1.45 15.22
CA GLU A 106 9.36 -2.03 13.88
C GLU A 106 8.06 -2.76 13.48
N ILE A 107 7.89 -2.93 12.16
CA ILE A 107 6.88 -3.80 11.56
C ILE A 107 7.62 -4.92 10.85
N VAL A 108 7.17 -6.17 11.05
CA VAL A 108 7.71 -7.33 10.35
C VAL A 108 6.60 -7.98 9.53
N TRP A 109 6.96 -8.63 8.41
CA TRP A 109 5.99 -9.41 7.64
C TRP A 109 6.51 -10.81 7.42
N ASN A 110 5.56 -11.76 7.47
CA ASN A 110 5.80 -13.19 7.23
C ASN A 110 6.95 -13.77 8.06
N ALA A 111 7.10 -13.26 9.27
CA ALA A 111 8.10 -13.72 10.21
C ALA A 111 7.52 -14.78 11.16
#